data_21048f347c8909e00ebfe9611b6bb11b
#
_entry.id   21048f347c8909e00ebfe9611b6bb11b
#
_cell.length_a   1.000
_cell.length_b   1.000
_cell.length_c   1.000
_cell.angle_alpha   90.00
_cell.angle_beta   90.00
_cell.angle_gamma   90.00
#
_symmetry.space_group_name_H-M   'P 1'
#
loop_
_entity.id
_entity.type
_entity.pdbx_description
1 polymer ?
#
loop_
_entity_poly.entity_id
_entity_poly.type
_entity_poly.pdbx_seq_one_letter_code
_entity_poly.pdbx_strand_id
1 'polypeptide(L)'
;ISACLVGSEMCIRDRSDGVLINSVLPGLIHTAMWERAATEIAEATGGKMEEVIKSNGASVPVGRYGTSEEVASLVTFLCSEAASYISGTSIEVDGGQSGHI
;
A
#
# COMPACT_ATOMS: atom_id res chain seq x y z
N ILE A 1 -11.67 5.87 -21.85
CA ILE A 1 -10.29 5.88 -21.32
C ILE A 1 -10.36 6.05 -19.82
N SER A 2 -9.74 5.14 -19.12
CA SER A 2 -9.63 5.24 -17.67
C SER A 2 -8.33 5.95 -17.29
N ALA A 3 -8.41 6.82 -16.30
CA ALA A 3 -7.24 7.45 -15.68
C ALA A 3 -7.27 7.18 -14.20
N CYS A 4 -6.10 6.95 -13.62
CA CYS A 4 -5.95 6.70 -12.20
C CYS A 4 -5.50 7.98 -11.50
N LEU A 5 -6.35 8.53 -10.65
CA LEU A 5 -6.07 9.75 -9.90
C LEU A 5 -6.24 9.48 -8.40
N VAL A 6 -5.60 10.29 -7.58
CA VAL A 6 -5.70 10.19 -6.13
C VAL A 6 -6.42 11.42 -5.60
N GLY A 7 -7.47 11.19 -4.81
CA GLY A 7 -8.23 12.28 -4.19
C GLY A 7 -9.73 12.02 -4.19
N SER A 8 -10.36 12.12 -3.03
CA SER A 8 -11.77 11.82 -2.87
C SER A 8 -12.70 12.85 -3.49
N GLU A 9 -12.30 14.12 -3.52
CA GLU A 9 -13.12 15.20 -4.08
C GLU A 9 -13.23 15.10 -5.61
N MET A 10 -12.18 14.65 -6.26
CA MET A 10 -12.18 14.47 -7.72
C MET A 10 -13.07 13.31 -8.15
N CYS A 11 -13.28 12.34 -7.28
CA CYS A 11 -14.11 11.17 -7.53
C CYS A 11 -15.54 11.54 -7.92
N ILE A 12 -16.13 12.52 -7.24
CA ILE A 12 -17.49 12.96 -7.49
C ILE A 12 -17.55 13.80 -8.78
N ARG A 13 -16.56 14.65 -8.99
CA ARG A 13 -16.51 15.54 -10.16
C ARG A 13 -16.31 14.78 -11.46
N ASP A 14 -15.37 13.82 -11.47
CA ASP A 14 -14.92 13.19 -12.72
C ASP A 14 -15.69 11.93 -13.07
N ARG A 15 -16.58 11.49 -12.21
CA ARG A 15 -17.35 10.26 -12.39
C ARG A 15 -18.15 10.27 -13.70
N SER A 16 -18.76 11.41 -14.04
CA SER A 16 -19.55 11.55 -15.26
C SER A 16 -18.69 11.67 -16.52
N ASP A 17 -17.40 11.98 -16.38
CA ASP A 17 -16.48 12.11 -17.50
C ASP A 17 -15.75 10.81 -17.84
N GLY A 18 -16.11 9.71 -17.16
CA GLY A 18 -15.49 8.41 -17.39
C GLY A 18 -14.12 8.24 -16.74
N VAL A 19 -13.75 9.14 -15.83
CA VAL A 19 -12.50 9.05 -15.09
C VAL A 19 -12.73 8.18 -13.85
N LEU A 20 -11.89 7.18 -13.67
CA LEU A 20 -11.95 6.28 -12.53
C LEU A 20 -10.95 6.73 -11.45
N ILE A 21 -11.41 6.81 -10.22
CA ILE A 21 -10.58 7.25 -9.09
C ILE A 21 -10.66 6.22 -7.98
N ASN A 22 -9.52 5.69 -7.60
CA ASN A 22 -9.40 4.73 -6.51
C ASN A 22 -8.21 5.12 -5.63
N SER A 23 -8.29 4.74 -4.36
CA SER A 23 -7.22 4.96 -3.38
C SER A 23 -6.57 3.65 -3.01
N VAL A 24 -5.25 3.67 -2.86
CA VAL A 24 -4.48 2.53 -2.37
C VAL A 24 -3.83 2.93 -1.05
N LEU A 25 -4.01 2.10 -0.04
CA LEU A 25 -3.54 2.34 1.32
C LEU A 25 -2.51 1.28 1.68
N PRO A 26 -1.21 1.53 1.42
CA PRO A 26 -0.18 0.56 1.77
C PRO A 26 0.08 0.52 3.27
N GLY A 27 0.37 -0.67 3.79
CA GLY A 27 0.80 -0.85 5.16
C GLY A 27 2.32 -0.86 5.29
N LEU A 28 2.86 -1.87 5.97
CA LEU A 28 4.30 -2.02 6.12
C LEU A 28 4.90 -2.58 4.84
N ILE A 29 5.50 -1.72 4.04
CA ILE A 29 6.14 -2.08 2.78
C ILE A 29 7.65 -1.93 2.93
N HIS A 30 8.38 -2.96 2.53
CA HIS A 30 9.84 -2.97 2.64
C HIS A 30 10.45 -2.02 1.60
N THR A 31 10.83 -0.83 2.05
CA THR A 31 11.42 0.23 1.25
C THR A 31 12.68 0.73 1.92
N ALA A 32 13.47 1.53 1.19
CA ALA A 32 14.68 2.16 1.75
C ALA A 32 14.36 3.04 2.97
N MET A 33 13.19 3.67 3.00
CA MET A 33 12.76 4.47 4.14
C MET A 33 12.62 3.60 5.40
N TRP A 34 11.99 2.43 5.28
CA TRP A 34 11.81 1.51 6.40
C TRP A 34 13.13 0.86 6.82
N GLU A 35 14.03 0.61 5.87
CA GLU A 35 15.38 0.11 6.19
C GLU A 35 16.14 1.13 7.05
N ARG A 36 16.05 2.42 6.70
CA ARG A 36 16.68 3.48 7.51
C ARG A 36 16.07 3.58 8.90
N ALA A 37 14.73 3.55 8.99
CA ALA A 37 14.04 3.58 10.27
C ALA A 37 14.43 2.38 11.15
N ALA A 38 14.50 1.19 10.57
CA ALA A 38 14.90 -0.02 11.28
C ALA A 38 16.35 0.05 11.73
N THR A 39 17.24 0.64 10.93
CA THR A 39 18.63 0.85 11.29
C THR A 39 18.75 1.78 12.50
N GLU A 40 18.01 2.89 12.50
CA GLU A 40 18.00 3.83 13.63
C GLU A 40 17.50 3.14 14.92
N ILE A 41 16.45 2.34 14.83
CA ILE A 41 15.92 1.61 15.98
C ILE A 41 16.96 0.59 16.46
N ALA A 42 17.60 -0.12 15.54
CA ALA A 42 18.63 -1.11 15.88
C ALA A 42 19.82 -0.46 16.58
N GLU A 43 20.26 0.69 16.13
CA GLU A 43 21.36 1.44 16.79
C GLU A 43 20.97 1.87 18.20
N ALA A 44 19.73 2.33 18.39
CA ALA A 44 19.25 2.77 19.69
C ALA A 44 19.08 1.61 20.68
N THR A 45 18.76 0.40 20.22
CA THR A 45 18.49 -0.76 21.06
C THR A 45 19.64 -1.77 21.11
N GLY A 46 20.69 -1.57 20.31
CA GLY A 46 21.82 -2.49 20.22
C GLY A 46 21.58 -3.75 19.41
N GLY A 47 20.47 -3.80 18.65
CA GLY A 47 20.13 -4.93 17.80
C GLY A 47 20.60 -4.76 16.36
N LYS A 48 20.05 -5.58 15.48
CA LYS A 48 20.34 -5.55 14.05
C LYS A 48 19.10 -5.12 13.26
N MET A 49 19.32 -4.45 12.13
CA MET A 49 18.24 -3.99 11.25
C MET A 49 17.32 -5.14 10.83
N GLU A 50 17.87 -6.28 10.45
CA GLU A 50 17.10 -7.45 10.01
C GLU A 50 16.17 -7.98 11.13
N GLU A 51 16.62 -7.92 12.36
CA GLU A 51 15.82 -8.36 13.52
C GLU A 51 14.65 -7.41 13.76
N VAL A 52 14.86 -6.09 13.59
CA VAL A 52 13.80 -5.09 13.72
C VAL A 52 12.74 -5.28 12.65
N ILE A 53 13.16 -5.45 11.39
CA ILE A 53 12.26 -5.69 10.28
C ILE A 53 11.46 -6.97 10.49
N LYS A 54 12.11 -8.05 10.89
CA LYS A 54 11.45 -9.32 11.14
C LYS A 54 10.45 -9.22 12.29
N SER A 55 10.80 -8.53 13.35
CA SER A 55 9.92 -8.33 14.52
C SER A 55 8.68 -7.54 14.14
N ASN A 56 8.86 -6.43 13.41
CA ASN A 56 7.74 -5.62 12.96
C ASN A 56 6.86 -6.37 11.97
N GLY A 57 7.46 -7.12 11.06
CA GLY A 57 6.72 -7.93 10.11
C GLY A 57 5.89 -9.02 10.76
N ALA A 58 6.35 -9.57 11.89
CA ALA A 58 5.62 -10.60 12.61
C ALA A 58 4.29 -10.10 13.19
N SER A 59 4.14 -8.78 13.38
CA SER A 59 2.88 -8.19 13.85
C SER A 59 1.80 -8.12 12.77
N VAL A 60 2.17 -8.29 11.51
CA VAL A 60 1.24 -8.31 10.38
C VAL A 60 0.65 -9.72 10.27
N PRO A 61 -0.68 -9.87 10.07
CA PRO A 61 -1.28 -11.21 9.93
C PRO A 61 -0.62 -12.12 8.89
N VAL A 62 -0.16 -11.55 7.76
CA VAL A 62 0.58 -12.31 6.75
C VAL A 62 1.97 -12.72 7.25
N GLY A 63 2.51 -12.04 8.26
CA GLY A 63 3.77 -12.40 8.91
C GLY A 63 5.02 -11.79 8.31
N ARG A 64 4.88 -10.82 7.40
CA ARG A 64 6.02 -10.17 6.76
C ARG A 64 5.64 -8.78 6.25
N TYR A 65 6.65 -7.99 5.90
CA TYR A 65 6.44 -6.76 5.13
C TYR A 65 6.00 -7.13 3.71
N GLY A 66 5.19 -6.26 3.12
CA GLY A 66 4.90 -6.34 1.70
C GLY A 66 6.06 -5.82 0.87
N THR A 67 6.03 -6.10 -0.43
CA THR A 67 7.03 -5.57 -1.36
C THR A 67 6.43 -4.44 -2.18
N SER A 68 7.31 -3.57 -2.72
CA SER A 68 6.86 -2.50 -3.63
C SER A 68 6.16 -3.08 -4.85
N GLU A 69 6.59 -4.24 -5.33
CA GLU A 69 5.99 -4.93 -6.47
C GLU A 69 4.55 -5.37 -6.17
N GLU A 70 4.28 -5.76 -4.93
CA GLU A 70 2.92 -6.17 -4.54
C GLU A 70 1.96 -4.98 -4.56
N VAL A 71 2.41 -3.80 -4.13
CA VAL A 71 1.61 -2.57 -4.25
C VAL A 71 1.48 -2.17 -5.71
N ALA A 72 2.56 -2.23 -6.47
CA ALA A 72 2.56 -1.87 -7.89
C ALA A 72 1.64 -2.77 -8.72
N SER A 73 1.52 -4.04 -8.36
CA SER A 73 0.62 -4.97 -9.05
C SER A 73 -0.84 -4.51 -8.92
N LEU A 74 -1.25 -4.07 -7.74
CA LEU A 74 -2.60 -3.55 -7.54
C LEU A 74 -2.81 -2.24 -8.32
N VAL A 75 -1.86 -1.32 -8.24
CA VAL A 75 -1.97 -0.04 -8.95
C VAL A 75 -2.05 -0.26 -10.45
N THR A 76 -1.22 -1.15 -10.98
CA THR A 76 -1.23 -1.50 -12.41
C THR A 76 -2.57 -2.09 -12.82
N PHE A 77 -3.13 -2.99 -12.01
CA PHE A 77 -4.45 -3.55 -12.29
C PHE A 77 -5.53 -2.46 -12.31
N LEU A 78 -5.54 -1.57 -11.31
CA LEU A 78 -6.53 -0.50 -11.23
C LEU A 78 -6.44 0.48 -12.40
N CYS A 79 -5.26 0.63 -12.99
CA CYS A 79 -5.05 1.50 -14.16
C CYS A 79 -5.29 0.78 -15.49
N SER A 80 -5.64 -0.50 -15.46
CA SER A 80 -5.85 -1.30 -16.66
C SER A 80 -7.31 -1.34 -17.07
N GLU A 81 -7.57 -1.77 -18.31
CA GLU A 81 -8.92 -1.96 -18.82
C GLU A 81 -9.69 -3.04 -18.01
N ALA A 82 -8.96 -3.97 -17.39
CA ALA A 82 -9.59 -5.00 -16.58
C ALA A 82 -10.32 -4.43 -15.36
N ALA A 83 -9.93 -3.23 -14.91
CA ALA A 83 -10.56 -2.55 -13.77
C ALA A 83 -11.53 -1.44 -14.21
N SER A 84 -12.05 -1.50 -15.43
CA SER A 84 -12.87 -0.43 -16.02
C SER A 84 -14.19 -0.17 -15.30
N TYR A 85 -14.63 -1.06 -14.44
CA TYR A 85 -15.86 -0.89 -13.66
C TYR A 85 -15.60 -0.63 -12.18
N ILE A 86 -14.35 -0.34 -11.81
CA ILE A 86 -13.95 -0.09 -10.42
C ILE A 86 -13.64 1.39 -10.27
N SER A 87 -14.41 2.06 -9.41
CA SER A 87 -14.18 3.48 -9.10
C SER A 87 -14.72 3.80 -7.70
N GLY A 88 -14.04 4.69 -7.02
CA GLY A 88 -14.46 5.12 -5.68
C GLY A 88 -14.07 4.18 -4.56
N THR A 89 -13.20 3.21 -4.81
CA THR A 89 -12.77 2.26 -3.79
C THR A 89 -11.52 2.75 -3.05
N SER A 90 -11.38 2.27 -1.82
CA SER A 90 -10.15 2.42 -1.05
C SER A 90 -9.69 1.00 -0.71
N ILE A 91 -8.54 0.60 -1.23
CA ILE A 91 -8.05 -0.77 -1.08
C ILE A 91 -6.80 -0.77 -0.22
N GLU A 92 -6.84 -1.52 0.85
CA GLU A 92 -5.71 -1.66 1.77
C GLU A 92 -4.79 -2.78 1.28
N VAL A 93 -3.48 -2.46 1.20
CA VAL A 93 -2.44 -3.42 0.84
C VAL A 93 -1.51 -3.52 2.04
N ASP A 94 -1.96 -4.20 3.07
CA ASP A 94 -1.31 -4.19 4.37
C ASP A 94 -1.18 -5.57 5.03
N GLY A 95 -1.41 -6.63 4.28
CA GLY A 95 -1.31 -7.99 4.83
C GLY A 95 -2.34 -8.28 5.92
N GLY A 96 -3.40 -7.51 6.00
CA GLY A 96 -4.44 -7.67 7.02
C GLY A 96 -4.18 -6.87 8.30
N GLN A 97 -3.17 -6.04 8.32
CA GLN A 97 -2.77 -5.31 9.54
C GLN A 97 -3.87 -4.42 10.11
N SER A 98 -4.66 -3.77 9.26
CA SER A 98 -5.74 -2.90 9.70
C SER A 98 -6.94 -3.64 10.29
N GLY A 99 -7.07 -4.93 10.00
CA GLY A 99 -8.17 -5.75 10.50
C GLY A 99 -9.53 -5.50 9.84
N HIS A 100 -9.56 -4.77 8.75
CA HIS A 100 -10.78 -4.58 7.97
C HIS A 100 -11.02 -5.77 7.06
N ILE A 101 -12.11 -6.46 7.30
CA ILE A 101 -12.50 -7.62 6.52
C ILE A 101 -13.84 -7.36 5.85
#